data_442376b13dfea665d075a53bd78022f4
#
_entry.id   442376b13dfea665d075a53bd78022f4
#
_cell.length_a   1.000
_cell.length_b   1.000
_cell.length_c   1.000
_cell.angle_alpha   90.00
_cell.angle_beta   90.00
_cell.angle_gamma   90.00
#
_symmetry.space_group_name_H-M   'P 1'
#
loop_
_entity.id
_entity.type
_entity.pdbx_description
1 polymer ?
#
loop_
_entity_poly.entity_id
_entity_poly.type
_entity_poly.pdbx_seq_one_letter_code
_entity_poly.pdbx_strand_id
1 'polypeptide(L)'
;NVTEAYMVTETTIENQTPEDHVVKVTMTLTPETFAGEAISRSTAILVKAGESAVARIPITVDHPVLWDENHPDLYTASATVEDKGTFGVVLESDNGKRQEVTDSEQVLTGIRVLTADARHGLRINGRNVKLKGGCIHHDHGILGAVSLYDSEYRKLKKMKNAGYNAVRLAHNP
;
A
#
# COMPACT_ATOMS: atom_id res chain seq x y z
N ASN A 1 21.47 -7.75 7.55
CA ASN A 1 20.70 -6.53 7.77
C ASN A 1 20.45 -5.90 6.40
N VAL A 2 19.20 -5.53 6.12
CA VAL A 2 18.85 -4.75 4.93
C VAL A 2 19.20 -3.30 5.22
N THR A 3 20.07 -2.72 4.40
CA THR A 3 20.50 -1.33 4.56
C THR A 3 19.61 -0.36 3.78
N GLU A 4 19.02 -0.81 2.67
CA GLU A 4 18.16 0.00 1.82
C GLU A 4 17.04 -0.87 1.22
N ALA A 5 15.88 -0.28 1.03
CA ALA A 5 14.78 -0.85 0.26
C ALA A 5 14.41 0.08 -0.89
N TYR A 6 14.32 -0.47 -2.09
CA TYR A 6 13.87 0.25 -3.29
C TYR A 6 12.47 -0.23 -3.64
N MET A 7 11.55 0.69 -3.79
CA MET A 7 10.19 0.41 -4.22
C MET A 7 9.75 1.40 -5.30
N VAL A 8 8.78 1.00 -6.09
CA VAL A 8 8.09 1.89 -7.02
C VAL A 8 6.62 1.87 -6.64
N THR A 9 6.08 3.05 -6.35
CA THR A 9 4.64 3.22 -6.15
C THR A 9 3.98 3.53 -7.47
N GLU A 10 2.80 2.96 -7.70
CA GLU A 10 1.98 3.22 -8.88
C GLU A 10 0.63 3.79 -8.42
N THR A 11 0.29 4.97 -8.92
CA THR A 11 -1.00 5.62 -8.66
C THR A 11 -1.70 5.83 -9.99
N THR A 12 -2.87 5.24 -10.16
CA THR A 12 -3.71 5.46 -11.34
C THR A 12 -4.60 6.67 -11.09
N ILE A 13 -4.55 7.62 -12.01
CA ILE A 13 -5.37 8.84 -12.00
C ILE A 13 -6.31 8.80 -13.19
N GLU A 14 -7.59 9.01 -12.94
CA GLU A 14 -8.63 9.13 -13.98
C GLU A 14 -9.02 10.59 -14.15
N ASN A 15 -9.00 11.07 -15.39
CA ASN A 15 -9.48 12.39 -15.74
C ASN A 15 -10.87 12.28 -16.39
N GLN A 16 -11.89 12.65 -15.66
CA GLN A 16 -13.28 12.61 -16.13
C GLN A 16 -13.74 13.95 -16.77
N THR A 17 -12.81 14.90 -16.93
CA THR A 17 -13.12 16.20 -17.55
C THR A 17 -12.91 16.17 -19.07
N PRO A 18 -13.45 17.14 -19.82
CA PRO A 18 -13.24 17.22 -21.26
C PRO A 18 -11.91 17.87 -21.65
N GLU A 19 -11.03 18.20 -20.71
CA GLU A 19 -9.77 18.90 -20.94
C GLU A 19 -8.59 18.07 -20.43
N ASP A 20 -7.40 18.28 -21.02
CA ASP A 20 -6.15 17.68 -20.59
C ASP A 20 -5.65 18.41 -19.34
N HIS A 21 -5.34 17.68 -18.27
CA HIS A 21 -4.84 18.24 -17.02
C HIS A 21 -3.42 17.79 -16.71
N VAL A 22 -2.59 18.70 -16.20
CA VAL A 22 -1.35 18.38 -15.55
C VAL A 22 -1.60 18.23 -14.05
N VAL A 23 -1.28 17.08 -13.49
CA VAL A 23 -1.45 16.82 -12.07
C VAL A 23 -0.11 16.54 -11.41
N LYS A 24 0.07 17.05 -10.19
CA LYS A 24 1.18 16.67 -9.33
C LYS A 24 0.70 15.56 -8.40
N VAL A 25 1.37 14.42 -8.48
CA VAL A 25 1.15 13.29 -7.58
C VAL A 25 2.27 13.25 -6.57
N THR A 26 1.91 13.27 -5.28
CA THR A 26 2.84 13.14 -4.17
C THR A 26 2.55 11.84 -3.43
N MET A 27 3.56 10.99 -3.32
CA MET A 27 3.53 9.79 -2.51
C MET A 27 4.29 10.04 -1.21
N THR A 28 3.65 9.79 -0.09
CA THR A 28 4.24 9.87 1.25
C THR A 28 4.17 8.51 1.92
N LEU A 29 5.32 8.03 2.38
CA LEU A 29 5.43 6.80 3.16
C LEU A 29 5.71 7.18 4.62
N THR A 30 4.77 6.92 5.51
CA THR A 30 4.83 7.26 6.92
C THR A 30 4.91 5.99 7.77
N PRO A 31 5.87 5.85 8.70
CA PRO A 31 5.84 4.80 9.71
C PRO A 31 4.53 4.81 10.49
N GLU A 32 3.86 3.65 10.60
CA GLU A 32 2.55 3.53 11.26
C GLU A 32 2.65 2.88 12.62
N THR A 33 3.42 1.77 12.72
CA THR A 33 3.50 0.95 13.94
C THR A 33 4.79 1.16 14.73
N PHE A 34 5.68 2.02 14.24
CA PHE A 34 6.98 2.31 14.86
C PHE A 34 7.35 3.79 14.66
N ALA A 35 8.31 4.29 15.41
CA ALA A 35 8.78 5.67 15.31
C ALA A 35 9.73 5.84 14.12
N GLY A 36 9.57 6.94 13.37
CA GLY A 36 10.42 7.28 12.23
C GLY A 36 9.90 8.52 11.51
N GLU A 37 10.68 8.98 10.53
CA GLU A 37 10.32 10.12 9.70
C GLU A 37 9.58 9.68 8.44
N ALA A 38 8.65 10.51 7.98
CA ALA A 38 7.95 10.28 6.72
C ALA A 38 8.86 10.61 5.52
N ILE A 39 8.75 9.81 4.47
CA ILE A 39 9.46 10.00 3.21
C ILE A 39 8.46 10.41 2.15
N SER A 40 8.66 11.57 1.52
CA SER A 40 7.80 12.05 0.43
C SER A 40 8.57 12.20 -0.87
N ARG A 41 7.91 11.84 -1.98
CA ARG A 41 8.39 12.04 -3.35
C ARG A 41 7.22 12.45 -4.22
N SER A 42 7.48 13.25 -5.24
CA SER A 42 6.42 13.69 -6.16
C SER A 42 6.88 13.65 -7.62
N THR A 43 5.91 13.53 -8.49
CA THR A 43 6.06 13.67 -9.95
C THR A 43 4.90 14.44 -10.51
N ALA A 44 5.06 15.03 -11.68
CA ALA A 44 3.96 15.63 -12.45
C ALA A 44 3.72 14.78 -13.69
N ILE A 45 2.46 14.55 -14.00
CA ILE A 45 2.05 13.82 -15.21
C ILE A 45 0.91 14.54 -15.92
N LEU A 46 0.82 14.33 -17.23
CA LEU A 46 -0.31 14.74 -18.03
C LEU A 46 -1.35 13.62 -18.03
N VAL A 47 -2.60 13.96 -17.73
CA VAL A 47 -3.75 13.05 -17.85
C VAL A 47 -4.70 13.65 -18.90
N LYS A 48 -4.82 12.98 -20.02
CA LYS A 48 -5.66 13.46 -21.13
C LYS A 48 -7.15 13.39 -20.79
N ALA A 49 -7.90 14.24 -21.47
CA ALA A 49 -9.36 14.30 -21.35
C ALA A 49 -10.01 12.91 -21.50
N GLY A 50 -10.77 12.48 -20.50
CA GLY A 50 -11.47 11.19 -20.49
C GLY A 50 -10.57 9.95 -20.41
N GLU A 51 -9.27 10.10 -20.16
CA GLU A 51 -8.30 8.99 -20.06
C GLU A 51 -7.79 8.80 -18.64
N SER A 52 -7.11 7.68 -18.43
CA SER A 52 -6.37 7.38 -17.21
C SER A 52 -4.87 7.40 -17.47
N ALA A 53 -4.08 7.81 -16.48
CA ALA A 53 -2.63 7.75 -16.51
C ALA A 53 -2.07 7.19 -15.19
N VAL A 54 -0.89 6.58 -15.25
CA VAL A 54 -0.23 5.99 -14.07
C VAL A 54 1.00 6.79 -13.71
N ALA A 55 0.99 7.38 -12.51
CA ALA A 55 2.18 7.98 -11.92
C ALA A 55 3.03 6.89 -11.25
N ARG A 56 4.28 6.75 -11.68
CA ARG A 56 5.28 5.85 -11.08
C ARG A 56 6.30 6.66 -10.31
N ILE A 57 6.35 6.47 -9.00
CA ILE A 57 7.25 7.23 -8.13
C ILE A 57 8.19 6.27 -7.41
N PRO A 58 9.49 6.28 -7.72
CA PRO A 58 10.48 5.50 -6.99
C PRO A 58 10.72 6.10 -5.59
N ILE A 59 10.77 5.23 -4.59
CA ILE A 59 11.08 5.58 -3.19
C ILE A 59 12.21 4.68 -2.71
N THR A 60 13.22 5.28 -2.10
CA THR A 60 14.26 4.58 -1.35
C THR A 60 14.03 4.80 0.13
N VAL A 61 14.05 3.73 0.89
CA VAL A 61 13.96 3.75 2.35
C VAL A 61 15.28 3.26 2.92
N ASP A 62 16.00 4.13 3.60
CA ASP A 62 17.24 3.80 4.28
C ASP A 62 16.93 3.09 5.60
N HIS A 63 17.65 2.00 5.88
CA HIS A 63 17.48 1.18 7.07
C HIS A 63 16.01 0.85 7.39
N PRO A 64 15.27 0.24 6.43
CA PRO A 64 13.84 0.01 6.59
C PRO A 64 13.54 -0.90 7.77
N VAL A 65 12.48 -0.60 8.51
CA VAL A 65 11.88 -1.55 9.44
C VAL A 65 11.09 -2.56 8.62
N LEU A 66 11.47 -3.84 8.73
CA LEU A 66 10.92 -4.89 7.89
C LEU A 66 9.74 -5.58 8.58
N TRP A 67 8.71 -5.83 7.80
CA TRP A 67 7.59 -6.65 8.22
C TRP A 67 7.99 -8.14 8.26
N ASP A 68 7.65 -8.83 9.35
CA ASP A 68 7.61 -10.29 9.39
C ASP A 68 6.40 -10.79 10.20
N GLU A 69 6.20 -12.11 10.28
CA GLU A 69 5.03 -12.71 10.95
C GLU A 69 5.03 -12.53 12.48
N ASN A 70 6.15 -12.12 13.07
CA ASN A 70 6.28 -11.84 14.50
C ASN A 70 6.33 -10.34 14.79
N HIS A 71 6.84 -9.56 13.84
CA HIS A 71 6.96 -8.10 13.89
C HIS A 71 6.25 -7.53 12.67
N PRO A 72 4.91 -7.38 12.73
CA PRO A 72 4.11 -6.91 11.60
C PRO A 72 4.18 -5.39 11.46
N ASP A 73 5.42 -4.87 11.34
CA ASP A 73 5.66 -3.44 11.22
C ASP A 73 5.16 -2.91 9.87
N LEU A 74 4.41 -1.80 9.92
CA LEU A 74 3.69 -1.25 8.80
C LEU A 74 4.03 0.22 8.56
N TYR A 75 3.88 0.61 7.31
CA TYR A 75 3.89 1.99 6.84
C TYR A 75 2.52 2.31 6.25
N THR A 76 2.09 3.56 6.39
CA THR A 76 0.99 4.14 5.61
C THR A 76 1.58 4.78 4.36
N ALA A 77 1.21 4.27 3.19
CA ALA A 77 1.49 4.90 1.91
C ALA A 77 0.30 5.78 1.53
N SER A 78 0.52 7.09 1.41
CA SER A 78 -0.49 8.08 1.08
C SER A 78 -0.18 8.73 -0.26
N ALA A 79 -1.08 8.60 -1.22
CA ALA A 79 -1.03 9.32 -2.48
C ALA A 79 -1.93 10.56 -2.39
N THR A 80 -1.41 11.73 -2.79
CA THR A 80 -2.19 12.95 -2.95
C THR A 80 -2.04 13.48 -4.36
N VAL A 81 -3.14 13.94 -4.94
CA VAL A 81 -3.20 14.50 -6.28
C VAL A 81 -3.60 15.96 -6.20
N GLU A 82 -2.76 16.82 -6.79
CA GLU A 82 -3.04 18.25 -6.92
C GLU A 82 -3.18 18.58 -8.40
N ASP A 83 -4.31 19.13 -8.80
CA ASP A 83 -4.50 19.65 -10.15
C ASP A 83 -3.66 20.92 -10.34
N LYS A 84 -2.86 20.96 -11.40
CA LYS A 84 -2.01 22.10 -11.77
C LYS A 84 -2.61 22.92 -12.92
N GLY A 85 -3.79 22.53 -13.38
CA GLY A 85 -4.53 23.19 -14.45
C GLY A 85 -4.40 22.49 -15.81
N THR A 86 -5.06 23.09 -16.82
CA THR A 86 -5.08 22.58 -18.18
C THR A 86 -3.71 22.70 -18.85
N PHE A 87 -3.38 21.72 -19.69
CA PHE A 87 -2.11 21.70 -20.40
C PHE A 87 -1.96 22.91 -21.33
N GLY A 88 -0.89 23.66 -21.14
CA GLY A 88 -0.47 24.75 -22.04
C GLY A 88 -0.40 26.14 -21.42
N VAL A 89 -1.05 26.40 -20.29
CA VAL A 89 -0.97 27.71 -19.62
C VAL A 89 -0.92 27.51 -18.11
N VAL A 90 0.25 27.67 -17.51
CA VAL A 90 0.31 27.90 -16.07
C VAL A 90 -0.04 29.37 -15.84
N LEU A 91 -1.28 29.66 -15.56
CA LEU A 91 -1.67 30.96 -15.04
C LEU A 91 -1.14 31.01 -13.61
N GLU A 92 -0.25 31.97 -13.30
CA GLU A 92 -0.03 32.35 -11.91
C GLU A 92 -1.39 32.65 -11.29
N SER A 93 -1.80 31.83 -10.33
CA SER A 93 -3.05 32.08 -9.63
C SER A 93 -2.92 33.40 -8.90
N ASP A 94 -3.64 34.39 -9.36
CA ASP A 94 -3.81 35.67 -8.69
C ASP A 94 -4.25 35.38 -7.23
N ASN A 95 -3.47 35.82 -6.24
CA ASN A 95 -3.74 35.76 -4.80
C ASN A 95 -3.15 34.64 -3.94
N GLY A 96 -2.06 33.97 -4.33
CA GLY A 96 -1.32 33.13 -3.36
C GLY A 96 -2.14 32.02 -2.69
N LYS A 97 -3.29 31.65 -3.24
CA LYS A 97 -4.08 30.52 -2.76
C LYS A 97 -3.29 29.23 -2.97
N ARG A 98 -2.98 28.57 -1.88
CA ARG A 98 -2.47 27.20 -1.88
C ARG A 98 -3.40 26.36 -2.75
N GLN A 99 -2.83 25.69 -3.75
CA GLN A 99 -3.60 24.77 -4.59
C GLN A 99 -4.17 23.69 -3.69
N GLU A 100 -5.48 23.51 -3.71
CA GLU A 100 -6.15 22.50 -2.89
C GLU A 100 -5.80 21.11 -3.40
N VAL A 101 -5.62 20.16 -2.48
CA VAL A 101 -5.50 18.73 -2.80
C VAL A 101 -6.81 18.32 -3.45
N THR A 102 -6.74 17.79 -4.66
CA THR A 102 -7.93 17.41 -5.44
C THR A 102 -8.46 16.05 -4.99
N ASP A 103 -7.55 15.12 -4.65
CA ASP A 103 -7.90 13.77 -4.22
C ASP A 103 -6.77 13.13 -3.40
N SER A 104 -7.11 12.12 -2.59
CA SER A 104 -6.12 11.38 -1.80
C SER A 104 -6.57 9.97 -1.49
N GLU A 105 -5.63 9.04 -1.50
CA GLU A 105 -5.84 7.65 -1.11
C GLU A 105 -4.73 7.16 -0.19
N GLN A 106 -5.05 6.23 0.70
CA GLN A 106 -4.10 5.65 1.66
C GLN A 106 -4.20 4.14 1.70
N VAL A 107 -3.06 3.49 1.84
CA VAL A 107 -2.97 2.03 2.00
C VAL A 107 -1.89 1.66 3.01
N LEU A 108 -2.17 0.66 3.84
CA LEU A 108 -1.17 0.06 4.72
C LEU A 108 -0.29 -0.91 3.94
N THR A 109 1.01 -0.83 4.13
CA THR A 109 1.98 -1.71 3.47
C THR A 109 3.11 -2.10 4.41
N GLY A 110 3.68 -3.28 4.20
CA GLY A 110 4.87 -3.75 4.94
C GLY A 110 6.03 -4.01 3.97
N ILE A 111 7.21 -3.51 4.31
CA ILE A 111 8.42 -3.78 3.53
C ILE A 111 8.96 -5.15 3.90
N ARG A 112 9.05 -6.07 2.94
CA ARG A 112 9.59 -7.42 3.16
C ARG A 112 10.21 -7.99 1.90
N VAL A 113 11.10 -8.94 2.08
CA VAL A 113 11.68 -9.75 0.99
C VAL A 113 11.16 -11.18 1.14
N LEU A 114 10.45 -11.67 0.12
CA LEU A 114 9.98 -13.05 0.04
C LEU A 114 10.81 -13.80 -0.99
N THR A 115 11.39 -14.93 -0.60
CA THR A 115 12.06 -15.84 -1.52
C THR A 115 11.63 -17.28 -1.25
N ALA A 116 11.51 -18.07 -2.32
CA ALA A 116 11.21 -19.48 -2.21
C ALA A 116 12.04 -20.26 -3.23
N ASP A 117 12.72 -21.29 -2.79
CA ASP A 117 13.46 -22.21 -3.67
C ASP A 117 13.41 -23.65 -3.13
N ALA A 118 13.71 -24.61 -3.99
CA ALA A 118 13.62 -26.04 -3.65
C ALA A 118 14.60 -26.47 -2.55
N ARG A 119 15.73 -25.76 -2.39
CA ARG A 119 16.77 -26.12 -1.42
C ARG A 119 16.47 -25.56 -0.02
N HIS A 120 15.93 -24.33 0.05
CA HIS A 120 15.79 -23.60 1.31
C HIS A 120 14.33 -23.38 1.73
N GLY A 121 13.36 -23.67 0.84
CA GLY A 121 11.95 -23.41 1.08
C GLY A 121 11.62 -21.92 1.10
N LEU A 122 10.54 -21.56 1.81
CA LEU A 122 10.10 -20.18 1.98
C LEU A 122 10.98 -19.43 2.98
N ARG A 123 11.43 -18.24 2.58
CA ARG A 123 12.15 -17.30 3.46
C ARG A 123 11.48 -15.94 3.43
N ILE A 124 11.35 -15.35 4.61
CA ILE A 124 10.96 -13.95 4.82
C ILE A 124 12.16 -13.23 5.38
N ASN A 125 12.60 -12.17 4.71
CA ASN A 125 13.79 -11.37 5.07
C ASN A 125 15.04 -12.24 5.28
N GLY A 126 15.22 -13.25 4.42
CA GLY A 126 16.34 -14.21 4.48
C GLY A 126 16.20 -15.33 5.52
N ARG A 127 15.20 -15.28 6.42
CA ARG A 127 14.94 -16.27 7.45
C ARG A 127 13.97 -17.35 6.94
N ASN A 128 14.30 -18.61 7.15
CA ASN A 128 13.41 -19.72 6.81
C ASN A 128 12.13 -19.66 7.65
N VAL A 129 10.99 -19.73 6.98
CA VAL A 129 9.67 -19.73 7.61
C VAL A 129 8.91 -21.00 7.26
N LYS A 130 8.56 -21.76 8.31
CA LYS A 130 7.68 -22.91 8.17
C LYS A 130 6.23 -22.45 8.34
N LEU A 131 5.43 -22.55 7.27
CA LEU A 131 4.01 -22.24 7.34
C LEU A 131 3.28 -23.29 8.19
N LYS A 132 2.61 -22.81 9.22
CA LYS A 132 1.70 -23.58 10.08
C LYS A 132 0.33 -22.97 9.91
N GLY A 133 -0.49 -23.53 9.06
CA GLY A 133 -1.74 -22.91 8.67
C GLY A 133 -2.86 -23.89 8.37
N GLY A 134 -4.00 -23.33 8.03
CA GLY A 134 -5.18 -24.05 7.59
C GLY A 134 -5.96 -23.26 6.56
N CYS A 135 -6.91 -23.90 5.90
CA CYS A 135 -7.85 -23.22 5.03
C CYS A 135 -8.95 -22.55 5.85
N ILE A 136 -9.37 -21.36 5.43
CA ILE A 136 -10.53 -20.66 5.96
C ILE A 136 -11.55 -20.56 4.83
N HIS A 137 -12.79 -20.92 5.14
CA HIS A 137 -13.94 -20.75 4.27
C HIS A 137 -14.92 -19.79 4.93
N HIS A 138 -15.96 -19.38 4.21
CA HIS A 138 -17.05 -18.58 4.75
C HIS A 138 -17.97 -19.45 5.62
N ASP A 139 -17.50 -19.80 6.80
CA ASP A 139 -18.17 -20.69 7.74
C ASP A 139 -18.05 -20.14 9.18
N HIS A 140 -19.04 -19.40 9.57
CA HIS A 140 -19.14 -18.86 10.92
C HIS A 140 -20.35 -19.47 11.62
N GLY A 141 -20.23 -20.52 12.36
CA GLY A 141 -21.24 -21.02 13.28
C GLY A 141 -22.65 -20.46 13.07
N ILE A 142 -23.08 -19.57 13.97
CA ILE A 142 -24.41 -18.94 13.92
C ILE A 142 -24.60 -18.00 12.72
N LEU A 143 -23.53 -17.38 12.22
CA LEU A 143 -23.58 -16.40 11.12
C LEU A 143 -23.61 -17.07 9.73
N GLY A 144 -23.36 -18.37 9.66
CA GLY A 144 -23.28 -19.09 8.38
C GLY A 144 -22.19 -18.52 7.48
N ALA A 145 -22.53 -18.13 6.26
CA ALA A 145 -21.60 -17.59 5.27
C ALA A 145 -21.38 -16.07 5.37
N VAL A 146 -21.99 -15.39 6.35
CA VAL A 146 -21.82 -13.95 6.53
C VAL A 146 -20.46 -13.67 7.14
N SER A 147 -19.66 -12.84 6.46
CA SER A 147 -18.34 -12.40 6.91
C SER A 147 -18.44 -10.99 7.47
N LEU A 148 -18.24 -10.84 8.77
CA LEU A 148 -18.17 -9.55 9.46
C LEU A 148 -16.74 -9.33 9.97
N TYR A 149 -16.23 -8.11 9.86
CA TYR A 149 -14.86 -7.77 10.28
C TYR A 149 -14.51 -8.32 11.66
N ASP A 150 -15.32 -8.05 12.69
CA ASP A 150 -15.05 -8.49 14.07
C ASP A 150 -15.06 -10.00 14.24
N SER A 151 -15.88 -10.71 13.46
CA SER A 151 -15.93 -12.17 13.51
C SER A 151 -14.68 -12.81 12.88
N GLU A 152 -14.24 -12.28 11.75
CA GLU A 152 -12.99 -12.70 11.09
C GLU A 152 -11.78 -12.35 11.94
N TYR A 153 -11.71 -11.13 12.47
CA TYR A 153 -10.65 -10.71 13.37
C TYR A 153 -10.52 -11.64 14.58
N ARG A 154 -11.65 -11.96 15.22
CA ARG A 154 -11.67 -12.89 16.37
C ARG A 154 -11.20 -14.30 15.98
N LYS A 155 -11.63 -14.80 14.82
CA LYS A 155 -11.21 -16.11 14.28
C LYS A 155 -9.69 -16.13 14.09
N LEU A 156 -9.13 -15.16 13.34
CA LEU A 156 -7.70 -15.05 13.06
C LEU A 156 -6.88 -14.87 14.34
N LYS A 157 -7.36 -14.06 15.29
CA LYS A 157 -6.69 -13.87 16.58
C LYS A 157 -6.61 -15.18 17.39
N LYS A 158 -7.67 -15.99 17.39
CA LYS A 158 -7.66 -17.32 18.03
C LYS A 158 -6.68 -18.27 17.35
N MET A 159 -6.65 -18.28 16.00
CA MET A 159 -5.70 -19.10 15.26
C MET A 159 -4.26 -18.67 15.55
N LYS A 160 -3.95 -17.38 15.53
CA LYS A 160 -2.61 -16.87 15.88
C LYS A 160 -2.20 -17.28 17.30
N ASN A 161 -3.10 -17.15 18.28
CA ASN A 161 -2.84 -17.56 19.66
C ASN A 161 -2.64 -19.09 19.81
N ALA A 162 -3.19 -19.88 18.92
CA ALA A 162 -2.98 -21.33 18.83
C ALA A 162 -1.70 -21.74 18.08
N GLY A 163 -0.88 -20.75 17.65
CA GLY A 163 0.40 -20.98 16.98
C GLY A 163 0.34 -21.08 15.45
N TYR A 164 -0.79 -20.73 14.84
CA TYR A 164 -0.86 -20.59 13.38
C TYR A 164 -0.17 -19.29 12.95
N ASN A 165 0.58 -19.36 11.86
CA ASN A 165 1.24 -18.20 11.25
C ASN A 165 0.84 -17.99 9.78
N ALA A 166 -0.07 -18.81 9.26
CA ALA A 166 -0.56 -18.72 7.89
C ALA A 166 -2.01 -19.16 7.80
N VAL A 167 -2.74 -18.57 6.86
CA VAL A 167 -4.08 -19.00 6.46
C VAL A 167 -4.16 -19.01 4.94
N ARG A 168 -4.91 -19.94 4.39
CA ARG A 168 -5.30 -19.97 2.98
C ARG A 168 -6.78 -19.63 2.89
N LEU A 169 -7.06 -18.48 2.28
CA LEU A 169 -8.42 -18.15 1.86
C LEU A 169 -8.71 -18.95 0.59
N ALA A 170 -9.75 -19.75 0.62
CA ALA A 170 -10.07 -20.66 -0.48
C ALA A 170 -11.45 -20.36 -1.05
N HIS A 171 -11.53 -20.38 -2.38
CA HIS A 171 -12.72 -20.30 -3.22
C HIS A 171 -13.44 -18.94 -3.28
N ASN A 172 -13.40 -18.14 -2.24
CA ASN A 172 -14.11 -16.85 -2.16
C ASN A 172 -13.18 -15.84 -1.49
N PRO A 173 -12.29 -15.18 -2.24
CA PRO A 173 -11.44 -14.09 -1.74
C PRO A 173 -12.27 -12.84 -1.45
#